data_9456569c19de79583dd3fec13baf4a58
#
_entry.id   9456569c19de79583dd3fec13baf4a58
#
_cell.length_a   1.000
_cell.length_b   1.000
_cell.length_c   1.000
_cell.angle_alpha   90.00
_cell.angle_beta   90.00
_cell.angle_gamma   90.00
#
_symmetry.space_group_name_H-M   'P 1'
#
loop_
_entity.id
_entity.type
_entity.pdbx_description
1 polymer ?
#
loop_
_entity_poly.entity_id
_entity_poly.type
_entity_poly.pdbx_seq_one_letter_code
_entity_poly.pdbx_strand_id
1 'polypeptide(L)'
;MLKKIAALLLVPVLLAGCSAAGDVETLLRAPQLSGESAALQKALNNYLGGSATLKYPASGDFLSPFAFGDWDGDGTDEAAVLYTTDTTSSNVWLAVLEPTGESSWRVSRVVEGLTSEVQSFSAAHLRDTSSQQLLAGYVSPQGDQYLVVYQYDGDTLSTVISKGYTDMIVADFTGKGDTQDLVLALPPDTELGGVTLQLLTANDGEFRSTQTLNLGEGVYSSCAALHAGTGSDDGMYLVMDAWTGTSSLVSDIILNDGATGFLQPYRPSAMSVIQRSTLRYL
;
A
#
# COMPACT_ATOMS: atom_id res chain seq x y z
N MET A 1 -55.71 -22.62 -35.60
CA MET A 1 -54.53 -23.51 -35.74
C MET A 1 -53.21 -22.75 -35.54
N LEU A 2 -53.09 -21.47 -35.95
CA LEU A 2 -51.83 -20.68 -35.81
C LEU A 2 -51.37 -20.47 -34.37
N LYS A 3 -52.25 -20.28 -33.38
CA LYS A 3 -51.92 -20.04 -31.97
C LYS A 3 -51.31 -21.30 -31.28
N LYS A 4 -51.62 -22.50 -31.73
CA LYS A 4 -51.05 -23.76 -31.18
C LYS A 4 -49.66 -24.09 -31.74
N ILE A 5 -49.34 -23.57 -32.93
CA ILE A 5 -48.04 -23.78 -33.57
C ILE A 5 -47.03 -22.79 -32.96
N ALA A 6 -47.44 -21.54 -32.60
CA ALA A 6 -46.57 -20.60 -31.93
C ALA A 6 -46.11 -21.06 -30.53
N ALA A 7 -47.00 -21.74 -29.78
CA ALA A 7 -46.66 -22.29 -28.47
C ALA A 7 -45.68 -23.47 -28.54
N LEU A 8 -45.74 -24.24 -29.65
CA LEU A 8 -44.86 -25.40 -29.82
C LEU A 8 -43.42 -25.02 -30.26
N LEU A 9 -43.28 -23.84 -30.88
CA LEU A 9 -41.94 -23.29 -31.27
C LEU A 9 -41.25 -22.54 -30.13
N LEU A 10 -41.95 -22.17 -29.07
CA LEU A 10 -41.36 -21.43 -27.94
C LEU A 10 -40.70 -22.38 -26.91
N VAL A 11 -41.09 -23.63 -26.85
CA VAL A 11 -40.58 -24.61 -25.89
C VAL A 11 -39.10 -25.00 -26.17
N PRO A 12 -38.62 -25.21 -27.40
CA PRO A 12 -37.23 -25.51 -27.66
C PRO A 12 -36.26 -24.34 -27.41
N VAL A 13 -36.74 -23.10 -27.48
CA VAL A 13 -35.91 -21.90 -27.23
C VAL A 13 -35.61 -21.74 -25.73
N LEU A 14 -36.50 -22.20 -24.86
CA LEU A 14 -36.28 -22.18 -23.40
C LEU A 14 -35.37 -23.29 -22.90
N LEU A 15 -35.19 -24.34 -23.68
CA LEU A 15 -34.32 -25.46 -23.35
C LEU A 15 -32.88 -25.30 -23.89
N ALA A 16 -32.63 -24.33 -24.77
CA ALA A 16 -31.28 -24.01 -25.29
C ALA A 16 -30.48 -23.10 -24.37
N GLY A 17 -31.05 -22.63 -23.25
CA GLY A 17 -30.47 -21.65 -22.35
C GLY A 17 -29.49 -22.18 -21.28
N CYS A 18 -29.14 -23.45 -21.27
CA CYS A 18 -28.27 -24.02 -20.22
C CYS A 18 -27.09 -24.83 -20.75
N SER A 19 -26.41 -24.37 -21.80
CA SER A 19 -25.14 -24.98 -22.22
C SER A 19 -23.91 -24.06 -22.09
N ALA A 20 -24.02 -23.01 -21.29
CA ALA A 20 -22.84 -22.27 -20.81
C ALA A 20 -22.44 -22.75 -19.39
N ALA A 21 -22.50 -24.05 -19.14
CA ALA A 21 -21.73 -24.63 -18.07
C ALA A 21 -20.28 -24.63 -18.55
N GLY A 22 -19.55 -23.54 -18.26
CA GLY A 22 -18.11 -23.55 -18.32
C GLY A 22 -17.65 -24.83 -17.62
N ASP A 23 -16.71 -25.52 -18.25
CA ASP A 23 -16.16 -26.78 -17.78
C ASP A 23 -15.86 -26.64 -16.27
N VAL A 24 -16.59 -27.40 -15.44
CA VAL A 24 -16.45 -27.39 -13.97
C VAL A 24 -14.99 -27.65 -13.59
N GLU A 25 -14.28 -28.37 -14.43
CA GLU A 25 -12.86 -28.67 -14.28
C GLU A 25 -11.98 -27.42 -14.42
N THR A 26 -12.38 -26.44 -15.25
CA THR A 26 -11.70 -25.15 -15.34
C THR A 26 -11.97 -24.27 -14.12
N LEU A 27 -13.12 -24.37 -13.48
CA LEU A 27 -13.44 -23.66 -12.25
C LEU A 27 -12.75 -24.25 -11.01
N LEU A 28 -12.34 -25.53 -11.07
CA LEU A 28 -11.64 -26.22 -10.00
C LEU A 28 -10.11 -26.15 -10.14
N ARG A 29 -9.59 -25.62 -11.23
CA ARG A 29 -8.15 -25.38 -11.37
C ARG A 29 -7.74 -24.21 -10.46
N ALA A 30 -6.66 -24.43 -9.70
CA ALA A 30 -6.03 -23.32 -8.99
C ALA A 30 -5.75 -22.15 -9.95
N PRO A 31 -5.99 -20.90 -9.55
CA PRO A 31 -5.66 -19.74 -10.37
C PRO A 31 -4.22 -19.85 -10.86
N GLN A 32 -4.03 -19.86 -12.17
CA GLN A 32 -2.68 -19.87 -12.75
C GLN A 32 -2.28 -18.43 -13.03
N LEU A 33 -1.04 -18.09 -12.70
CA LEU A 33 -0.45 -16.83 -13.11
C LEU A 33 -0.50 -16.74 -14.64
N SER A 34 -0.95 -15.62 -15.15
CA SER A 34 -1.06 -15.37 -16.58
C SER A 34 0.03 -14.41 -17.07
N GLY A 35 0.49 -14.67 -18.27
CA GLY A 35 1.35 -13.73 -19.00
C GLY A 35 2.59 -13.31 -18.21
N GLU A 36 2.66 -12.05 -17.86
CA GLU A 36 3.81 -11.39 -17.25
C GLU A 36 4.16 -11.96 -15.85
N SER A 37 3.16 -12.17 -14.99
CA SER A 37 3.38 -12.76 -13.66
C SER A 37 4.00 -14.15 -13.72
N ALA A 38 3.63 -14.95 -14.72
CA ALA A 38 4.25 -16.27 -14.95
C ALA A 38 5.70 -16.13 -15.43
N ALA A 39 6.00 -15.14 -16.26
CA ALA A 39 7.36 -14.85 -16.72
C ALA A 39 8.26 -14.41 -15.56
N LEU A 40 7.76 -13.54 -14.67
CA LEU A 40 8.46 -13.11 -13.46
C LEU A 40 8.76 -14.26 -12.53
N GLN A 41 7.77 -15.11 -12.24
CA GLN A 41 7.98 -16.28 -11.39
C GLN A 41 8.97 -17.26 -12.01
N LYS A 42 8.93 -17.45 -13.34
CA LYS A 42 9.90 -18.29 -14.06
C LYS A 42 11.32 -17.71 -13.94
N ALA A 43 11.50 -16.40 -14.11
CA ALA A 43 12.80 -15.75 -13.95
C ALA A 43 13.34 -15.91 -12.53
N LEU A 44 12.48 -15.72 -11.51
CA LEU A 44 12.82 -15.91 -10.11
C LEU A 44 13.21 -17.35 -9.81
N ASN A 45 12.44 -18.36 -10.27
CA ASN A 45 12.74 -19.77 -10.09
C ASN A 45 14.08 -20.17 -10.74
N ASN A 46 14.37 -19.63 -11.92
CA ASN A 46 15.63 -19.86 -12.61
C ASN A 46 16.82 -19.28 -11.82
N TYR A 47 16.66 -18.07 -11.26
CA TYR A 47 17.69 -17.43 -10.44
C TYR A 47 17.99 -18.24 -9.16
N LEU A 48 16.95 -18.74 -8.51
CA LEU A 48 17.07 -19.51 -7.27
C LEU A 48 17.55 -20.95 -7.50
N GLY A 49 17.46 -21.47 -8.72
CA GLY A 49 17.68 -22.89 -9.02
C GLY A 49 16.65 -23.82 -8.37
N GLY A 50 15.47 -23.27 -8.01
CA GLY A 50 14.39 -23.94 -7.31
C GLY A 50 13.07 -23.21 -7.42
N SER A 51 12.05 -23.62 -6.68
CA SER A 51 10.75 -22.98 -6.67
C SER A 51 10.68 -21.89 -5.60
N ALA A 52 10.25 -20.69 -5.99
CA ALA A 52 9.83 -19.63 -5.09
C ALA A 52 8.33 -19.76 -4.82
N THR A 53 7.92 -19.54 -3.58
CA THR A 53 6.52 -19.38 -3.20
C THR A 53 6.21 -17.89 -3.09
N LEU A 54 5.25 -17.41 -3.89
CA LEU A 54 4.86 -15.99 -3.85
C LEU A 54 4.21 -15.65 -2.50
N LYS A 55 4.60 -14.52 -1.93
CA LYS A 55 4.05 -14.01 -0.67
C LYS A 55 3.12 -12.85 -0.95
N TYR A 56 1.85 -13.03 -0.62
CA TYR A 56 0.80 -12.02 -0.81
C TYR A 56 0.69 -11.14 0.42
N PRO A 57 0.59 -9.80 0.25
CA PRO A 57 0.25 -8.90 1.36
C PRO A 57 -1.11 -9.23 1.97
N ALA A 58 -1.26 -9.03 3.27
CA ALA A 58 -2.50 -9.32 3.99
C ALA A 58 -3.54 -8.21 3.83
N SER A 59 -3.14 -6.97 3.55
CA SER A 59 -4.00 -5.80 3.42
C SER A 59 -3.38 -4.75 2.48
N GLY A 60 -4.05 -3.60 2.35
CA GLY A 60 -3.68 -2.50 1.45
C GLY A 60 -4.47 -2.54 0.14
N ASP A 61 -4.28 -1.53 -0.69
CA ASP A 61 -5.01 -1.37 -1.95
C ASP A 61 -4.61 -2.43 -2.99
N PHE A 62 -3.42 -2.98 -2.87
CA PHE A 62 -2.87 -3.99 -3.76
C PHE A 62 -2.51 -5.26 -2.98
N LEU A 63 -3.29 -6.32 -3.18
CA LEU A 63 -3.03 -7.64 -2.59
C LEU A 63 -2.18 -8.52 -3.52
N SER A 64 -1.38 -7.92 -4.39
CA SER A 64 -0.50 -8.61 -5.32
C SER A 64 0.90 -8.80 -4.71
N PRO A 65 1.56 -9.94 -4.94
CA PRO A 65 2.97 -10.11 -4.59
C PRO A 65 3.90 -9.38 -5.56
N PHE A 66 3.35 -8.76 -6.63
CA PHE A 66 4.06 -8.03 -7.67
C PHE A 66 3.73 -6.54 -7.58
N ALA A 67 4.74 -5.71 -7.75
CA ALA A 67 4.61 -4.29 -8.02
C ALA A 67 5.43 -3.96 -9.27
N PHE A 68 4.96 -3.00 -10.07
CA PHE A 68 5.63 -2.54 -11.28
C PHE A 68 5.82 -1.04 -11.20
N GLY A 69 6.94 -0.55 -11.70
CA GLY A 69 7.26 0.86 -11.73
C GLY A 69 8.72 1.10 -12.10
N ASP A 70 9.00 2.33 -12.44
CA ASP A 70 10.35 2.80 -12.73
C ASP A 70 11.06 3.10 -11.39
N TRP A 71 11.78 2.09 -10.88
CA TRP A 71 12.41 2.17 -9.57
C TRP A 71 13.75 2.91 -9.59
N ASP A 72 14.48 2.89 -10.73
CA ASP A 72 15.78 3.54 -10.85
C ASP A 72 15.75 4.87 -11.64
N GLY A 73 14.61 5.19 -12.28
CA GLY A 73 14.41 6.44 -12.99
C GLY A 73 14.98 6.44 -14.42
N ASP A 74 15.16 5.26 -15.03
CA ASP A 74 15.69 5.14 -16.38
C ASP A 74 14.61 5.23 -17.49
N GLY A 75 13.34 5.26 -17.09
CA GLY A 75 12.17 5.33 -17.96
C GLY A 75 11.65 3.96 -18.39
N THR A 76 12.14 2.88 -17.80
CA THR A 76 11.68 1.51 -18.03
C THR A 76 11.12 0.96 -16.73
N ASP A 77 9.95 0.32 -16.78
CA ASP A 77 9.38 -0.27 -15.58
C ASP A 77 10.09 -1.59 -15.23
N GLU A 78 10.58 -1.69 -13.99
CA GLU A 78 10.99 -2.93 -13.35
C GLU A 78 9.80 -3.62 -12.68
N ALA A 79 10.04 -4.84 -12.21
CA ALA A 79 9.11 -5.56 -11.37
C ALA A 79 9.73 -5.87 -10.00
N ALA A 80 8.98 -5.66 -8.95
CA ALA A 80 9.32 -6.10 -7.59
C ALA A 80 8.43 -7.28 -7.19
N VAL A 81 9.02 -8.31 -6.56
CA VAL A 81 8.34 -9.56 -6.24
C VAL A 81 8.61 -9.98 -4.81
N LEU A 82 7.54 -10.19 -4.04
CA LEU A 82 7.60 -10.76 -2.70
C LEU A 82 7.50 -12.28 -2.77
N TYR A 83 8.45 -12.97 -2.13
CA TYR A 83 8.50 -14.43 -2.14
C TYR A 83 9.11 -15.03 -0.88
N THR A 84 8.91 -16.34 -0.71
CA THR A 84 9.61 -17.18 0.28
C THR A 84 10.28 -18.35 -0.42
N THR A 85 11.27 -18.93 0.24
CA THR A 85 11.96 -20.14 -0.21
C THR A 85 11.89 -21.20 0.88
N ASP A 86 11.98 -22.46 0.50
CA ASP A 86 12.03 -23.60 1.45
C ASP A 86 13.39 -23.72 2.17
N THR A 87 14.23 -22.69 2.08
CA THR A 87 15.57 -22.67 2.68
C THR A 87 15.55 -22.17 4.14
N THR A 88 16.69 -21.95 4.70
CA THR A 88 16.92 -21.75 6.14
C THR A 88 16.29 -20.50 6.76
N SER A 89 15.83 -19.53 5.96
CA SER A 89 15.14 -18.33 6.46
C SER A 89 13.63 -18.46 6.20
N SER A 90 12.85 -18.22 7.24
CA SER A 90 11.38 -18.12 7.13
C SER A 90 10.92 -16.72 6.70
N ASN A 91 11.83 -15.76 6.58
CA ASN A 91 11.51 -14.39 6.22
C ASN A 91 11.06 -14.29 4.76
N VAL A 92 10.27 -13.28 4.47
CA VAL A 92 9.91 -12.89 3.11
C VAL A 92 11.13 -12.24 2.46
N TRP A 93 11.34 -12.53 1.20
CA TRP A 93 12.35 -11.91 0.35
C TRP A 93 11.69 -10.96 -0.64
N LEU A 94 12.37 -9.90 -0.97
CA LEU A 94 12.03 -8.97 -2.05
C LEU A 94 13.06 -9.13 -3.17
N ALA A 95 12.59 -9.39 -4.39
CA ALA A 95 13.41 -9.37 -5.59
C ALA A 95 13.00 -8.20 -6.47
N VAL A 96 13.98 -7.51 -7.07
CA VAL A 96 13.77 -6.60 -8.19
C VAL A 96 14.24 -7.29 -9.46
N LEU A 97 13.38 -7.24 -10.48
CA LEU A 97 13.63 -7.84 -11.79
C LEU A 97 13.57 -6.77 -12.88
N GLU A 98 14.53 -6.79 -13.77
CA GLU A 98 14.62 -5.95 -14.94
C GLU A 98 14.07 -6.67 -16.18
N PRO A 99 13.35 -5.98 -17.09
CA PRO A 99 12.94 -6.54 -18.34
C PRO A 99 14.17 -6.77 -19.26
N THR A 100 14.19 -7.91 -19.94
CA THR A 100 15.24 -8.23 -20.95
C THR A 100 14.70 -8.40 -22.33
N GLY A 101 13.39 -8.19 -22.54
CA GLY A 101 12.64 -8.31 -23.78
C GLY A 101 11.14 -8.31 -23.50
N GLU A 102 10.29 -8.40 -24.52
CA GLU A 102 8.82 -8.24 -24.42
C GLU A 102 8.12 -9.10 -23.34
N SER A 103 8.69 -10.22 -22.95
CA SER A 103 8.11 -11.10 -21.92
C SER A 103 9.21 -11.88 -21.18
N SER A 104 10.38 -11.30 -21.08
CA SER A 104 11.50 -11.93 -20.40
C SER A 104 12.10 -11.00 -19.35
N TRP A 105 12.44 -11.57 -18.20
CA TRP A 105 12.87 -10.87 -17.01
C TRP A 105 14.16 -11.47 -16.46
N ARG A 106 14.96 -10.66 -15.80
CA ARG A 106 16.17 -11.05 -15.10
C ARG A 106 16.11 -10.51 -13.67
N VAL A 107 16.38 -11.36 -12.69
CA VAL A 107 16.57 -10.89 -11.31
C VAL A 107 17.83 -10.03 -11.25
N SER A 108 17.67 -8.81 -10.85
CA SER A 108 18.77 -7.85 -10.65
C SER A 108 19.25 -7.87 -9.23
N ARG A 109 18.37 -7.69 -8.27
CA ARG A 109 18.71 -7.65 -6.83
C ARG A 109 17.71 -8.39 -5.99
N VAL A 110 18.16 -8.87 -4.85
CA VAL A 110 17.33 -9.49 -3.82
C VAL A 110 17.75 -8.98 -2.45
N VAL A 111 16.78 -8.84 -1.56
CA VAL A 111 17.01 -8.50 -0.16
C VAL A 111 16.08 -9.32 0.73
N GLU A 112 16.59 -9.73 1.88
CA GLU A 112 15.79 -10.38 2.91
C GLU A 112 14.97 -9.34 3.66
N GLY A 113 13.65 -9.59 3.81
CA GLY A 113 12.75 -8.76 4.59
C GLY A 113 12.88 -9.02 6.09
N LEU A 114 12.13 -8.26 6.88
CA LEU A 114 12.27 -8.30 8.34
C LEU A 114 11.61 -9.52 8.99
N THR A 115 10.52 -10.02 8.41
CA THR A 115 9.69 -11.09 9.01
C THR A 115 9.15 -12.03 7.92
N SER A 116 8.43 -13.08 8.34
CA SER A 116 7.75 -14.02 7.45
C SER A 116 6.40 -13.52 6.93
N GLU A 117 5.87 -12.41 7.49
CA GLU A 117 4.56 -11.88 7.14
C GLU A 117 4.65 -10.45 6.61
N VAL A 118 3.91 -10.19 5.52
CA VAL A 118 3.79 -8.87 4.91
C VAL A 118 2.35 -8.38 5.06
N GLN A 119 2.19 -7.21 5.66
CA GLN A 119 0.90 -6.55 5.83
C GLN A 119 0.50 -5.81 4.55
N SER A 120 1.43 -5.02 3.99
CA SER A 120 1.19 -4.18 2.81
C SER A 120 2.41 -4.13 1.90
N PHE A 121 2.16 -3.90 0.61
CA PHE A 121 3.20 -3.71 -0.38
C PHE A 121 2.74 -2.68 -1.41
N SER A 122 3.48 -1.59 -1.57
CA SER A 122 3.13 -0.49 -2.47
C SER A 122 4.37 0.24 -2.95
N ALA A 123 4.16 1.26 -3.78
CA ALA A 123 5.21 2.14 -4.26
C ALA A 123 4.74 3.58 -4.26
N ALA A 124 5.68 4.52 -4.13
CA ALA A 124 5.39 5.95 -4.12
C ALA A 124 6.62 6.77 -4.53
N HIS A 125 6.36 7.94 -5.11
CA HIS A 125 7.39 8.96 -5.38
C HIS A 125 7.70 9.74 -4.11
N LEU A 126 8.59 9.21 -3.25
CA LEU A 126 8.90 9.81 -1.97
C LEU A 126 10.11 10.75 -2.00
N ARG A 127 11.02 10.60 -2.96
CA ARG A 127 12.26 11.38 -3.05
C ARG A 127 12.25 12.40 -4.18
N ASP A 128 11.80 11.96 -5.33
CA ASP A 128 11.76 12.73 -6.57
C ASP A 128 10.65 12.17 -7.48
N THR A 129 10.46 12.80 -8.63
CA THR A 129 9.43 12.42 -9.61
C THR A 129 9.93 11.42 -10.64
N SER A 130 11.22 11.13 -10.69
CA SER A 130 11.82 10.25 -11.69
C SER A 130 11.82 8.80 -11.26
N SER A 131 11.93 8.52 -9.97
CA SER A 131 11.97 7.17 -9.43
C SER A 131 10.94 6.96 -8.33
N GLN A 132 10.47 5.73 -8.17
CA GLN A 132 9.59 5.35 -7.07
C GLN A 132 10.35 4.55 -6.02
N GLN A 133 9.90 4.63 -4.79
CA GLN A 133 10.38 3.81 -3.69
C GLN A 133 9.37 2.73 -3.37
N LEU A 134 9.87 1.52 -3.05
CA LEU A 134 9.05 0.39 -2.62
C LEU A 134 8.80 0.48 -1.11
N LEU A 135 7.56 0.33 -0.70
CA LEU A 135 7.13 0.32 0.70
C LEU A 135 6.62 -1.07 1.05
N ALA A 136 7.28 -1.73 2.00
CA ALA A 136 6.85 -3.02 2.52
C ALA A 136 6.54 -2.91 4.02
N GLY A 137 5.29 -3.16 4.38
CA GLY A 137 4.84 -3.27 5.76
C GLY A 137 4.97 -4.71 6.22
N TYR A 138 5.82 -4.97 7.20
CA TYR A 138 6.04 -6.29 7.79
C TYR A 138 5.33 -6.42 9.12
N VAL A 139 4.96 -7.65 9.49
CA VAL A 139 4.34 -7.96 10.79
C VAL A 139 5.16 -9.00 11.52
N SER A 140 5.51 -8.70 12.77
CA SER A 140 6.17 -9.67 13.64
C SER A 140 5.19 -10.75 14.14
N PRO A 141 5.67 -11.89 14.64
CA PRO A 141 4.81 -12.88 15.28
C PRO A 141 4.04 -12.36 16.51
N GLN A 142 4.49 -11.25 17.10
CA GLN A 142 3.84 -10.57 18.22
C GLN A 142 2.76 -9.57 17.75
N GLY A 143 2.67 -9.31 16.46
CA GLY A 143 1.73 -8.37 15.86
C GLY A 143 2.27 -6.95 15.69
N ASP A 144 3.54 -6.70 16.05
CA ASP A 144 4.17 -5.40 15.79
C ASP A 144 4.38 -5.19 14.31
N GLN A 145 4.11 -3.99 13.83
CA GLN A 145 4.25 -3.63 12.42
C GLN A 145 5.52 -2.80 12.20
N TYR A 146 6.21 -3.10 11.09
CA TYR A 146 7.44 -2.42 10.67
C TYR A 146 7.35 -2.06 9.20
N LEU A 147 7.53 -0.78 8.90
CA LEU A 147 7.69 -0.31 7.52
C LEU A 147 9.17 -0.36 7.14
N VAL A 148 9.44 -0.88 5.96
CA VAL A 148 10.71 -0.71 5.26
C VAL A 148 10.44 -0.01 3.94
N VAL A 149 11.15 1.09 3.71
CA VAL A 149 11.18 1.79 2.42
C VAL A 149 12.48 1.42 1.74
N TYR A 150 12.36 0.85 0.54
CA TYR A 150 13.50 0.48 -0.28
C TYR A 150 13.68 1.44 -1.45
N GLN A 151 14.92 1.71 -1.78
CA GLN A 151 15.35 2.41 -2.99
C GLN A 151 16.16 1.45 -3.86
N TYR A 152 15.78 1.36 -5.13
CA TYR A 152 16.58 0.76 -6.18
C TYR A 152 17.18 1.87 -7.04
N ASP A 153 18.43 1.72 -7.48
CA ASP A 153 19.17 2.69 -8.29
C ASP A 153 19.80 2.04 -9.56
N GLY A 154 19.23 0.90 -10.01
CA GLY A 154 19.76 0.11 -11.11
C GLY A 154 20.86 -0.85 -10.70
N ASP A 155 21.61 -0.53 -9.64
CA ASP A 155 22.76 -1.31 -9.21
C ASP A 155 22.65 -1.84 -7.78
N THR A 156 21.98 -1.10 -6.91
CA THR A 156 21.79 -1.49 -5.50
C THR A 156 20.33 -1.41 -5.08
N LEU A 157 19.92 -2.31 -4.18
CA LEU A 157 18.64 -2.26 -3.49
C LEU A 157 18.93 -1.98 -2.02
N SER A 158 18.69 -0.75 -1.60
CA SER A 158 19.05 -0.25 -0.26
C SER A 158 17.82 0.08 0.56
N THR A 159 17.96 0.00 1.90
CA THR A 159 16.93 0.45 2.84
C THR A 159 17.11 1.93 3.12
N VAL A 160 16.10 2.74 2.82
CA VAL A 160 16.06 4.18 3.14
C VAL A 160 15.54 4.40 4.55
N ILE A 161 14.47 3.68 4.91
CA ILE A 161 13.81 3.76 6.22
C ILE A 161 13.46 2.35 6.67
N SER A 162 13.65 2.11 7.97
CA SER A 162 13.11 0.94 8.68
C SER A 162 12.57 1.43 10.02
N LYS A 163 11.23 1.30 10.24
CA LYS A 163 10.57 1.91 11.39
C LYS A 163 9.32 1.17 11.82
N GLY A 164 9.12 1.05 13.14
CA GLY A 164 7.86 0.58 13.71
C GLY A 164 6.74 1.60 13.48
N TYR A 165 5.54 1.13 13.19
CA TYR A 165 4.35 1.96 13.00
C TYR A 165 3.09 1.21 13.47
N THR A 166 1.99 1.92 13.66
CA THR A 166 0.67 1.34 13.90
C THR A 166 -0.24 1.54 12.69
N ASP A 167 -0.08 2.66 12.00
CA ASP A 167 -0.71 2.92 10.71
C ASP A 167 0.11 3.89 9.89
N MET A 168 -0.09 3.90 8.58
CA MET A 168 0.63 4.77 7.65
C MET A 168 -0.24 5.21 6.49
N ILE A 169 0.07 6.39 5.96
CA ILE A 169 -0.57 6.90 4.76
C ILE A 169 0.40 7.68 3.90
N VAL A 170 0.25 7.54 2.59
CA VAL A 170 1.05 8.23 1.56
C VAL A 170 0.13 9.16 0.78
N ALA A 171 0.43 10.45 0.77
CA ALA A 171 -0.23 11.46 -0.05
C ALA A 171 0.60 12.74 -0.07
N ASP A 172 0.28 13.71 -0.92
CA ASP A 172 0.95 15.03 -0.92
C ASP A 172 0.32 15.94 0.15
N PHE A 173 0.69 15.74 1.41
CA PHE A 173 0.20 16.55 2.53
C PHE A 173 0.86 17.93 2.62
N THR A 174 2.07 18.08 2.08
CA THR A 174 2.79 19.35 2.09
C THR A 174 2.43 20.27 0.93
N GLY A 175 1.68 19.76 -0.06
CA GLY A 175 1.22 20.54 -1.22
C GLY A 175 2.35 20.94 -2.17
N LYS A 176 3.48 20.23 -2.17
CA LYS A 176 4.60 20.50 -3.08
C LYS A 176 4.34 20.02 -4.51
N GLY A 177 3.42 19.04 -4.67
CA GLY A 177 2.96 18.54 -5.97
C GLY A 177 3.94 17.63 -6.72
N ASP A 178 5.22 17.68 -6.37
CA ASP A 178 6.29 16.96 -7.08
C ASP A 178 6.56 15.57 -6.49
N THR A 179 6.31 15.40 -5.18
CA THR A 179 6.53 14.15 -4.46
C THR A 179 5.39 13.89 -3.49
N GLN A 180 5.28 12.65 -3.06
CA GLN A 180 4.35 12.26 -2.01
C GLN A 180 5.07 12.29 -0.66
N ASP A 181 4.30 12.57 0.37
CA ASP A 181 4.73 12.51 1.75
C ASP A 181 4.27 11.19 2.38
N LEU A 182 4.96 10.75 3.41
CA LEU A 182 4.59 9.62 4.23
C LEU A 182 4.30 10.10 5.66
N VAL A 183 3.11 9.81 6.15
CA VAL A 183 2.76 9.99 7.56
C VAL A 183 2.71 8.62 8.24
N LEU A 184 3.44 8.49 9.33
CA LEU A 184 3.44 7.31 10.19
C LEU A 184 2.78 7.66 11.54
N ALA A 185 1.81 6.87 11.95
CA ALA A 185 1.43 6.79 13.35
C ALA A 185 2.40 5.82 14.04
N LEU A 186 3.13 6.32 15.03
CA LEU A 186 4.12 5.52 15.74
C LEU A 186 3.45 4.64 16.82
N PRO A 187 4.06 3.52 17.19
CA PRO A 187 3.62 2.76 18.36
C PRO A 187 3.51 3.66 19.59
N PRO A 188 2.50 3.47 20.43
CA PRO A 188 2.31 4.32 21.61
C PRO A 188 3.51 4.25 22.55
N ASP A 189 3.97 5.42 22.99
CA ASP A 189 4.90 5.51 24.09
C ASP A 189 4.13 5.29 25.41
N THR A 190 4.48 4.24 26.12
CA THR A 190 3.79 3.85 27.36
C THR A 190 4.01 4.83 28.52
N GLU A 191 5.03 5.69 28.45
CA GLU A 191 5.33 6.68 29.50
C GLU A 191 4.62 8.00 29.26
N LEU A 192 4.52 8.44 27.99
CA LEU A 192 3.97 9.75 27.64
C LEU A 192 2.47 9.68 27.31
N GLY A 193 1.98 8.55 26.82
CA GLY A 193 0.62 8.43 26.31
C GLY A 193 0.40 9.28 25.05
N GLY A 194 -0.83 9.21 24.51
CA GLY A 194 -1.16 9.97 23.28
C GLY A 194 -0.79 9.27 21.99
N VAL A 195 -0.90 9.99 20.88
CA VAL A 195 -0.54 9.54 19.55
C VAL A 195 0.59 10.41 19.02
N THR A 196 1.63 9.77 18.52
CA THR A 196 2.73 10.43 17.84
C THR A 196 2.63 10.17 16.34
N LEU A 197 2.46 11.23 15.55
CA LEU A 197 2.56 11.18 14.10
C LEU A 197 3.93 11.70 13.67
N GLN A 198 4.50 11.03 12.68
CA GLN A 198 5.73 11.47 12.05
C GLN A 198 5.50 11.72 10.57
N LEU A 199 5.76 12.96 10.14
CA LEU A 199 5.76 13.36 8.74
C LEU A 199 7.16 13.16 8.17
N LEU A 200 7.25 12.45 7.06
CA LEU A 200 8.47 12.25 6.29
C LEU A 200 8.25 12.80 4.89
N THR A 201 9.15 13.66 4.44
CA THR A 201 9.06 14.36 3.16
C THR A 201 10.39 14.37 2.43
N ALA A 202 10.34 14.57 1.11
CA ALA A 202 11.53 14.91 0.34
C ALA A 202 12.01 16.32 0.69
N ASN A 203 13.30 16.45 0.96
CA ASN A 203 13.96 17.73 1.14
C ASN A 203 15.39 17.65 0.60
N ASP A 204 15.70 18.49 -0.39
CA ASP A 204 17.01 18.52 -1.07
C ASP A 204 17.46 17.14 -1.60
N GLY A 205 16.53 16.35 -2.15
CA GLY A 205 16.78 15.00 -2.68
C GLY A 205 16.94 13.92 -1.61
N GLU A 206 16.79 14.26 -0.34
CA GLU A 206 16.76 13.31 0.77
C GLU A 206 15.32 13.11 1.28
N PHE A 207 14.94 11.86 1.49
CA PHE A 207 13.68 11.51 2.14
C PHE A 207 13.94 11.30 3.64
N ARG A 208 13.36 12.17 4.47
CA ARG A 208 13.62 12.17 5.92
C ARG A 208 12.42 12.67 6.73
N SER A 209 12.45 12.38 8.03
CA SER A 209 11.49 12.97 8.96
C SER A 209 11.69 14.48 9.06
N THR A 210 10.63 15.22 8.76
CA THR A 210 10.62 16.69 8.81
C THR A 210 9.80 17.23 9.97
N GLN A 211 8.85 16.45 10.47
CA GLN A 211 8.02 16.83 11.62
C GLN A 211 7.67 15.63 12.48
N THR A 212 7.61 15.85 13.79
CA THR A 212 6.98 14.94 14.76
C THR A 212 5.88 15.71 15.49
N LEU A 213 4.66 15.17 15.46
CA LEU A 213 3.49 15.78 16.04
C LEU A 213 2.95 14.89 17.14
N ASN A 214 2.99 15.36 18.39
CA ASN A 214 2.42 14.67 19.54
C ASN A 214 1.00 15.17 19.78
N LEU A 215 0.04 14.27 19.76
CA LEU A 215 -1.38 14.57 19.84
C LEU A 215 -2.01 13.95 21.07
N GLY A 216 -2.82 14.74 21.75
CA GLY A 216 -3.73 14.25 22.78
C GLY A 216 -3.06 13.58 23.97
N GLU A 217 -1.93 14.11 24.45
CA GLU A 217 -1.32 13.66 25.69
C GLU A 217 -2.38 13.58 26.81
N GLY A 218 -2.55 12.37 27.38
CA GLY A 218 -3.60 12.08 28.36
C GLY A 218 -5.03 12.00 27.80
N VAL A 219 -5.23 12.17 26.48
CA VAL A 219 -6.54 12.08 25.84
C VAL A 219 -6.62 10.84 24.95
N TYR A 220 -5.68 10.67 24.02
CA TYR A 220 -5.65 9.51 23.13
C TYR A 220 -4.77 8.39 23.71
N SER A 221 -5.22 7.15 23.52
CA SER A 221 -4.44 5.97 23.93
C SER A 221 -3.67 5.36 22.75
N SER A 222 -4.20 5.44 21.52
CA SER A 222 -3.53 4.95 20.31
C SER A 222 -4.21 5.48 19.05
N CYS A 223 -3.50 5.50 17.94
CA CYS A 223 -4.06 5.66 16.61
C CYS A 223 -4.78 4.36 16.19
N ALA A 224 -5.96 4.49 15.63
CA ALA A 224 -6.71 3.39 15.06
C ALA A 224 -6.59 3.34 13.54
N ALA A 225 -6.65 4.51 12.87
CA ALA A 225 -6.51 4.63 11.44
C ALA A 225 -6.12 6.05 11.00
N LEU A 226 -5.46 6.15 9.85
CA LEU A 226 -5.16 7.38 9.13
C LEU A 226 -5.89 7.38 7.79
N HIS A 227 -6.50 8.51 7.45
CA HIS A 227 -7.20 8.71 6.18
C HIS A 227 -6.78 10.02 5.55
N ALA A 228 -6.64 10.05 4.22
CA ALA A 228 -6.45 11.28 3.48
C ALA A 228 -7.79 11.77 2.93
N GLY A 229 -7.98 13.08 2.91
CA GLY A 229 -9.11 13.72 2.29
C GLY A 229 -8.68 14.96 1.53
N THR A 230 -9.52 15.41 0.59
CA THR A 230 -9.28 16.63 -0.18
C THR A 230 -10.29 17.69 0.26
N GLY A 231 -9.80 18.88 0.60
CA GLY A 231 -10.64 20.03 0.95
C GLY A 231 -11.28 20.69 -0.27
N SER A 232 -12.14 21.67 -0.01
CA SER A 232 -12.80 22.45 -1.07
C SER A 232 -11.83 23.38 -1.83
N ASP A 233 -10.65 23.57 -1.32
CA ASP A 233 -9.53 24.35 -1.88
C ASP A 233 -8.45 23.48 -2.54
N ASP A 234 -8.80 22.20 -2.81
CA ASP A 234 -7.91 21.15 -3.33
C ASP A 234 -6.72 20.82 -2.40
N GLY A 235 -6.67 21.39 -1.20
CA GLY A 235 -5.68 21.06 -0.19
C GLY A 235 -5.94 19.69 0.43
N MET A 236 -4.87 18.91 0.63
CA MET A 236 -4.95 17.62 1.33
C MET A 236 -5.05 17.84 2.84
N TYR A 237 -5.84 17.02 3.50
CA TYR A 237 -5.88 16.95 4.96
C TYR A 237 -5.81 15.49 5.42
N LEU A 238 -5.32 15.33 6.64
CA LEU A 238 -5.24 14.05 7.30
C LEU A 238 -6.35 13.93 8.34
N VAL A 239 -7.06 12.83 8.33
CA VAL A 239 -7.99 12.46 9.40
C VAL A 239 -7.35 11.33 10.19
N MET A 240 -7.22 11.53 11.48
CA MET A 240 -6.75 10.51 12.42
C MET A 240 -7.92 10.01 13.25
N ASP A 241 -8.21 8.74 13.15
CA ASP A 241 -9.08 8.04 14.09
C ASP A 241 -8.24 7.55 15.27
N ALA A 242 -8.60 7.92 16.47
CA ALA A 242 -7.85 7.59 17.67
C ALA A 242 -8.74 7.06 18.80
N TRP A 243 -8.24 6.10 19.56
CA TRP A 243 -8.90 5.61 20.74
C TRP A 243 -8.71 6.57 21.92
N THR A 244 -9.81 6.84 22.64
CA THR A 244 -9.79 7.54 23.91
C THR A 244 -10.16 6.56 25.00
N GLY A 245 -9.25 6.33 25.93
CA GLY A 245 -9.43 5.24 26.93
C GLY A 245 -9.48 3.87 26.26
N THR A 246 -10.41 3.01 26.69
CA THR A 246 -10.49 1.61 26.24
C THR A 246 -11.60 1.32 25.22
N SER A 247 -12.50 2.27 24.94
CA SER A 247 -13.72 1.95 24.20
C SER A 247 -14.31 3.06 23.34
N SER A 248 -13.76 4.25 23.34
CA SER A 248 -14.29 5.37 22.54
C SER A 248 -13.34 5.71 21.40
N LEU A 249 -13.87 5.78 20.19
CA LEU A 249 -13.16 6.21 19.00
C LEU A 249 -13.55 7.66 18.67
N VAL A 250 -12.58 8.49 18.39
CA VAL A 250 -12.77 9.88 17.93
C VAL A 250 -11.92 10.15 16.71
N SER A 251 -12.38 11.09 15.89
CA SER A 251 -11.66 11.52 14.69
C SER A 251 -11.15 12.95 14.87
N ASP A 252 -9.88 13.17 14.63
CA ASP A 252 -9.27 14.50 14.58
C ASP A 252 -8.85 14.83 13.14
N ILE A 253 -9.01 16.10 12.75
CA ILE A 253 -8.58 16.60 11.45
C ILE A 253 -7.26 17.34 11.64
N ILE A 254 -6.31 17.03 10.79
CA ILE A 254 -4.97 17.60 10.79
C ILE A 254 -4.74 18.23 9.42
N LEU A 255 -4.44 19.51 9.42
CA LEU A 255 -4.27 20.32 8.20
C LEU A 255 -2.82 20.72 8.02
N ASN A 256 -2.43 20.90 6.75
CA ASN A 256 -1.25 21.65 6.42
C ASN A 256 -1.49 23.14 6.79
N ASP A 257 -0.51 23.80 7.42
CA ASP A 257 -0.62 25.22 7.80
C ASP A 257 -0.51 26.19 6.61
N GLY A 258 -0.24 25.66 5.41
CA GLY A 258 -0.15 26.43 4.17
C GLY A 258 1.07 27.35 4.05
N ALA A 259 1.72 27.68 5.16
CA ALA A 259 2.87 28.58 5.20
C ALA A 259 4.20 27.84 5.31
N THR A 260 4.25 26.83 6.19
CA THR A 260 5.47 26.04 6.46
C THR A 260 5.41 24.66 5.84
N GLY A 261 4.23 24.23 5.38
CA GLY A 261 3.98 22.84 4.92
C GLY A 261 3.94 21.84 6.07
N PHE A 262 3.84 22.28 7.32
CA PHE A 262 3.73 21.40 8.47
C PHE A 262 2.27 21.07 8.79
N LEU A 263 2.05 19.85 9.26
CA LEU A 263 0.75 19.39 9.71
C LEU A 263 0.46 19.94 11.12
N GLN A 264 -0.79 20.35 11.35
CA GLN A 264 -1.25 20.81 12.66
C GLN A 264 -2.70 20.40 12.92
N PRO A 265 -3.09 20.11 14.17
CA PRO A 265 -4.46 19.77 14.49
C PRO A 265 -5.40 20.94 14.14
N TYR A 266 -6.50 20.62 13.45
CA TYR A 266 -7.54 21.59 13.17
C TYR A 266 -8.28 21.92 14.46
N ARG A 267 -8.24 23.19 14.88
CA ARG A 267 -9.02 23.70 16.00
C ARG A 267 -10.05 24.69 15.46
N PRO A 268 -11.34 24.30 15.32
CA PRO A 268 -12.36 25.20 14.86
C PRO A 268 -12.47 26.37 15.82
N SER A 269 -12.36 27.63 15.32
CA SER A 269 -12.75 28.79 16.11
C SER A 269 -14.25 28.70 16.43
N ALA A 270 -14.69 29.26 17.55
CA ALA A 270 -16.08 29.17 18.02
C ALA A 270 -17.14 29.59 16.99
N MET A 271 -16.76 30.27 15.91
CA MET A 271 -17.61 30.67 14.79
C MET A 271 -17.76 29.65 13.66
N SER A 272 -16.95 28.61 13.59
CA SER A 272 -16.90 27.70 12.42
C SER A 272 -17.76 26.44 12.55
N VAL A 273 -18.63 26.35 13.54
CA VAL A 273 -19.53 25.18 13.74
C VAL A 273 -20.48 24.95 12.56
N ILE A 274 -20.66 25.92 11.67
CA ILE A 274 -21.58 25.84 10.52
C ILE A 274 -20.99 25.10 9.30
N GLN A 275 -19.68 24.92 9.21
CA GLN A 275 -19.03 24.26 8.06
C GLN A 275 -18.87 22.74 8.16
N ARG A 276 -19.31 22.11 9.24
CA ARG A 276 -19.24 20.63 9.41
C ARG A 276 -20.12 19.81 8.43
N SER A 277 -20.98 20.45 7.65
CA SER A 277 -21.91 19.75 6.73
C SER A 277 -21.32 19.42 5.36
N THR A 278 -20.08 19.78 5.05
CA THR A 278 -19.48 19.63 3.70
C THR A 278 -18.36 18.62 3.61
N LEU A 279 -17.93 18.01 4.71
CA LEU A 279 -16.95 16.91 4.67
C LEU A 279 -17.66 15.65 4.15
N ARG A 280 -17.49 15.34 2.88
CA ARG A 280 -17.91 14.06 2.30
C ARG A 280 -16.72 13.11 2.41
N TYR A 281 -16.90 12.05 3.15
CA TYR A 281 -16.06 10.87 3.05
C TYR A 281 -16.25 10.27 1.65
N LEU A 282 -15.19 10.16 0.90
CA LEU A 282 -15.12 9.39 -0.35
C LEU A 282 -14.64 7.98 -0.04
#